data_d40c072284446bae190c4f759d2d2969
#
_entry.id   d40c072284446bae190c4f759d2d2969
#
_cell.length_a   1.000
_cell.length_b   1.000
_cell.length_c   1.000
_cell.angle_alpha   90.00
_cell.angle_beta   90.00
_cell.angle_gamma   90.00
#
_symmetry.space_group_name_H-M   'P 1'
#
loop_
_entity.id
_entity.type
_entity.pdbx_description
1 polymer ?
#
loop_
_entity_poly.entity_id
_entity_poly.type
_entity_poly.pdbx_seq_one_letter_code
_entity_poly.pdbx_strand_id
1 'polypeptide(L)'
;MKILIVEDEIKTGEYLSKGLTEAGFVVDHADNGLTGYHLAMTAEYDLVILDIMLPDVNGWDIIRMLRTAGKGMPVLLLTALGTIEHRVKGLELGADDYLVKPFAFAELLARVRTLLRRGNSMITESQFKVADLSIDLVSRKVSRAGNRIVLTSKEFSLLEFFIRHQGEVLPRSLIASQVWDMNFDSDTNAIDVAVKRLRATIDNDYETPLIQTVRGVGYMLEVPDA
;
A
#
# COMPACT_ATOMS: atom_id res chain seq x y z
N MET A 1 -0.62 0.61 -2.61
CA MET A 1 -0.26 1.02 -1.24
C MET A 1 1.02 0.32 -0.84
N LYS A 2 1.98 1.07 -0.29
CA LYS A 2 3.32 0.58 0.07
C LYS A 2 3.48 0.50 1.59
N ILE A 3 3.93 -0.65 2.10
CA ILE A 3 4.06 -0.93 3.54
C ILE A 3 5.53 -1.21 3.84
N LEU A 4 6.05 -0.58 4.90
CA LEU A 4 7.35 -0.93 5.46
C LEU A 4 7.14 -1.88 6.66
N ILE A 5 7.87 -2.98 6.66
CA ILE A 5 7.99 -3.88 7.81
C ILE A 5 9.38 -3.69 8.42
N VAL A 6 9.45 -3.47 9.73
CA VAL A 6 10.70 -3.42 10.50
C VAL A 6 10.63 -4.52 11.55
N GLU A 7 11.31 -5.63 11.29
CA GLU A 7 11.24 -6.89 12.06
C GLU A 7 12.56 -7.64 11.88
N ASP A 8 13.25 -7.94 12.97
CA ASP A 8 14.56 -8.60 12.96
C ASP A 8 14.47 -10.15 12.88
N GLU A 9 13.31 -10.72 13.25
CA GLU A 9 13.10 -12.14 13.08
C GLU A 9 12.79 -12.48 11.62
N ILE A 10 13.77 -13.01 10.88
CA ILE A 10 13.70 -13.28 9.44
C ILE A 10 12.43 -14.03 9.05
N LYS A 11 12.07 -15.11 9.81
CA LYS A 11 10.88 -15.91 9.51
C LYS A 11 9.58 -15.13 9.63
N THR A 12 9.47 -14.26 10.62
CA THR A 12 8.32 -13.39 10.84
C THR A 12 8.26 -12.34 9.74
N GLY A 13 9.38 -11.71 9.40
CA GLY A 13 9.49 -10.75 8.30
C GLY A 13 9.09 -11.34 6.94
N GLU A 14 9.60 -12.54 6.59
CA GLU A 14 9.23 -13.25 5.36
C GLU A 14 7.74 -13.64 5.33
N TYR A 15 7.21 -14.14 6.46
CA TYR A 15 5.79 -14.51 6.60
C TYR A 15 4.88 -13.30 6.37
N LEU A 16 5.20 -12.17 7.00
CA LEU A 16 4.45 -10.91 6.85
C LEU A 16 4.57 -10.36 5.42
N SER A 17 5.77 -10.32 4.87
CA SER A 17 6.03 -9.82 3.52
C SER A 17 5.26 -10.63 2.47
N LYS A 18 5.30 -11.95 2.57
CA LYS A 18 4.56 -12.84 1.67
C LYS A 18 3.05 -12.62 1.80
N GLY A 19 2.50 -12.65 3.01
CA GLY A 19 1.06 -12.51 3.22
C GLY A 19 0.52 -11.16 2.77
N LEU A 20 1.24 -10.06 3.05
CA LEU A 20 0.84 -8.73 2.62
C LEU A 20 0.98 -8.54 1.10
N THR A 21 2.02 -9.12 0.49
CA THR A 21 2.17 -9.11 -0.99
C THR A 21 1.03 -9.89 -1.66
N GLU A 22 0.66 -11.06 -1.14
CA GLU A 22 -0.50 -11.83 -1.62
C GLU A 22 -1.82 -11.06 -1.44
N ALA A 23 -1.91 -10.23 -0.38
CA ALA A 23 -3.05 -9.34 -0.16
C ALA A 23 -3.06 -8.10 -1.07
N GLY A 24 -2.01 -7.91 -1.91
CA GLY A 24 -1.91 -6.87 -2.96
C GLY A 24 -1.22 -5.59 -2.50
N PHE A 25 -0.42 -5.63 -1.44
CA PHE A 25 0.45 -4.52 -1.04
C PHE A 25 1.85 -4.65 -1.66
N VAL A 26 2.52 -3.51 -1.81
CA VAL A 26 3.97 -3.47 -2.03
C VAL A 26 4.64 -3.43 -0.67
N VAL A 27 5.64 -4.25 -0.43
CA VAL A 27 6.22 -4.44 0.90
C VAL A 27 7.73 -4.33 0.83
N ASP A 28 8.29 -3.39 1.59
CA ASP A 28 9.71 -3.36 1.93
C ASP A 28 9.90 -3.97 3.32
N HIS A 29 11.00 -4.70 3.51
CA HIS A 29 11.37 -5.29 4.78
C HIS A 29 12.75 -4.82 5.22
N ALA A 30 12.84 -4.32 6.44
CA ALA A 30 14.08 -4.00 7.13
C ALA A 30 14.24 -4.96 8.32
N ASP A 31 15.38 -5.60 8.42
CA ASP A 31 15.72 -6.58 9.46
C ASP A 31 16.38 -5.95 10.70
N ASN A 32 16.42 -4.63 10.76
CA ASN A 32 16.95 -3.87 11.90
C ASN A 32 16.34 -2.47 11.96
N GLY A 33 16.41 -1.86 13.14
CA GLY A 33 15.78 -0.58 13.42
C GLY A 33 16.40 0.59 12.66
N LEU A 34 17.73 0.62 12.51
CA LEU A 34 18.42 1.71 11.82
C LEU A 34 18.06 1.77 10.34
N THR A 35 18.06 0.62 9.67
CA THR A 35 17.61 0.50 8.28
C THR A 35 16.13 0.87 8.14
N GLY A 36 15.29 0.36 9.04
CA GLY A 36 13.86 0.68 9.07
C GLY A 36 13.60 2.18 9.23
N TYR A 37 14.27 2.82 10.18
CA TYR A 37 14.18 4.27 10.36
C TYR A 37 14.65 5.04 9.11
N HIS A 38 15.80 4.65 8.54
CA HIS A 38 16.32 5.30 7.33
C HIS A 38 15.32 5.21 6.16
N LEU A 39 14.77 4.03 5.90
CA LEU A 39 13.75 3.83 4.87
C LEU A 39 12.50 4.68 5.13
N ALA A 40 11.98 4.68 6.36
CA ALA A 40 10.81 5.47 6.72
C ALA A 40 11.02 6.99 6.58
N MET A 41 12.27 7.46 6.69
CA MET A 41 12.62 8.86 6.50
C MET A 41 12.80 9.26 5.03
N THR A 42 13.35 8.36 4.20
CA THR A 42 13.79 8.67 2.84
C THR A 42 12.81 8.26 1.75
N ALA A 43 11.88 7.33 2.05
CA ALA A 43 10.86 6.88 1.12
C ALA A 43 9.44 7.17 1.66
N GLU A 44 8.46 7.13 0.76
CA GLU A 44 7.06 7.30 1.14
C GLU A 44 6.40 5.94 1.35
N TYR A 45 5.78 5.78 2.54
CA TYR A 45 5.02 4.59 2.92
C TYR A 45 3.63 4.98 3.38
N ASP A 46 2.66 4.16 3.00
CA ASP A 46 1.27 4.31 3.45
C ASP A 46 1.06 3.79 4.88
N LEU A 47 1.94 2.89 5.35
CA LEU A 47 1.90 2.32 6.69
C LEU A 47 3.26 1.71 7.07
N VAL A 48 3.61 1.77 8.34
CA VAL A 48 4.77 1.07 8.92
C VAL A 48 4.28 0.02 9.92
N ILE A 49 4.75 -1.21 9.78
CA ILE A 49 4.65 -2.27 10.80
C ILE A 49 6.00 -2.33 11.50
N LEU A 50 6.02 -2.13 12.80
CA LEU A 50 7.26 -1.90 13.56
C LEU A 50 7.32 -2.81 14.79
N ASP A 51 8.32 -3.70 14.84
CA ASP A 51 8.62 -4.37 16.12
C ASP A 51 9.27 -3.38 17.10
N ILE A 52 8.97 -3.58 18.36
CA ILE A 52 9.57 -2.81 19.46
C ILE A 52 10.95 -3.36 19.81
N MET A 53 11.11 -4.68 19.81
CA MET A 53 12.31 -5.36 20.30
C MET A 53 13.34 -5.59 19.18
N LEU A 54 13.86 -4.51 18.60
CA LEU A 54 14.90 -4.55 17.58
C LEU A 54 16.30 -4.52 18.22
N PRO A 55 17.31 -5.13 17.59
CA PRO A 55 18.64 -5.34 18.20
C PRO A 55 19.49 -4.07 18.35
N ASP A 56 19.22 -3.04 17.55
CA ASP A 56 20.03 -1.82 17.44
C ASP A 56 19.30 -0.58 17.97
N VAL A 57 18.22 -0.17 17.32
CA VAL A 57 17.38 0.96 17.72
C VAL A 57 16.00 0.45 18.10
N ASN A 58 15.63 0.67 19.36
CA ASN A 58 14.34 0.21 19.90
C ASN A 58 13.17 0.87 19.16
N GLY A 59 12.10 0.11 18.87
CA GLY A 59 10.93 0.63 18.17
C GLY A 59 10.23 1.81 18.84
N TRP A 60 10.33 1.95 20.18
CA TRP A 60 9.86 3.14 20.89
C TRP A 60 10.59 4.42 20.48
N ASP A 61 11.91 4.31 20.26
CA ASP A 61 12.72 5.44 19.84
C ASP A 61 12.50 5.77 18.37
N ILE A 62 12.32 4.75 17.53
CA ILE A 62 11.98 4.92 16.12
C ILE A 62 10.68 5.71 15.97
N ILE A 63 9.59 5.29 16.65
CA ILE A 63 8.32 6.00 16.52
C ILE A 63 8.41 7.43 17.02
N ARG A 64 9.13 7.67 18.14
CA ARG A 64 9.37 9.03 18.64
C ARG A 64 10.10 9.88 17.62
N MET A 65 11.16 9.36 17.01
CA MET A 65 11.95 10.07 15.99
C MET A 65 11.11 10.38 14.74
N LEU A 66 10.31 9.43 14.26
CA LEU A 66 9.40 9.64 13.13
C LEU A 66 8.39 10.75 13.40
N ARG A 67 7.75 10.76 14.58
CA ARG A 67 6.79 11.80 14.95
C ARG A 67 7.45 13.16 15.16
N THR A 68 8.64 13.21 15.74
CA THR A 68 9.43 14.45 15.88
C THR A 68 9.84 15.01 14.52
N ALA A 69 10.11 14.16 13.54
CA ALA A 69 10.41 14.55 12.16
C ALA A 69 9.16 14.92 11.33
N GLY A 70 7.96 14.92 11.94
CA GLY A 70 6.71 15.27 11.26
C GLY A 70 6.17 14.20 10.33
N LYS A 71 6.70 12.96 10.39
CA LYS A 71 6.18 11.85 9.60
C LYS A 71 4.84 11.38 10.17
N GLY A 72 3.77 11.53 9.40
CA GLY A 72 2.39 11.27 9.80
C GLY A 72 1.81 9.92 9.36
N MET A 73 2.60 9.07 8.65
CA MET A 73 2.12 7.76 8.22
C MET A 73 1.70 6.90 9.42
N PRO A 74 0.64 6.09 9.30
CA PRO A 74 0.20 5.18 10.35
C PRO A 74 1.29 4.17 10.73
N VAL A 75 1.40 3.90 12.05
CA VAL A 75 2.33 2.91 12.62
C VAL A 75 1.55 1.87 13.40
N LEU A 76 1.67 0.60 12.98
CA LEU A 76 1.21 -0.57 13.71
C LEU A 76 2.39 -1.18 14.46
N LEU A 77 2.36 -1.13 15.80
CA LEU A 77 3.37 -1.81 16.63
C LEU A 77 3.06 -3.30 16.69
N LEU A 78 4.07 -4.12 16.43
CA LEU A 78 4.00 -5.57 16.45
C LEU A 78 5.08 -6.10 17.40
N THR A 79 4.69 -6.77 18.51
CA THR A 79 5.67 -7.11 19.55
C THR A 79 5.19 -8.20 20.50
N ALA A 80 6.14 -8.85 21.18
CA ALA A 80 5.85 -9.79 22.27
C ALA A 80 5.44 -9.10 23.60
N LEU A 81 5.60 -7.78 23.72
CA LEU A 81 5.26 -7.03 24.93
C LEU A 81 3.74 -6.81 25.02
N GLY A 82 3.04 -7.67 25.78
CA GLY A 82 1.58 -7.72 25.82
C GLY A 82 0.91 -6.99 26.99
N THR A 83 1.66 -6.33 27.89
CA THR A 83 1.07 -5.67 29.06
C THR A 83 0.31 -4.41 28.71
N ILE A 84 -0.63 -4.02 29.56
CA ILE A 84 -1.44 -2.81 29.36
C ILE A 84 -0.54 -1.57 29.31
N GLU A 85 0.47 -1.50 30.16
CA GLU A 85 1.42 -0.38 30.25
C GLU A 85 2.18 -0.18 28.94
N HIS A 86 2.60 -1.27 28.29
CA HIS A 86 3.30 -1.20 27.02
C HIS A 86 2.37 -0.73 25.89
N ARG A 87 1.10 -1.14 25.89
CA ARG A 87 0.12 -0.67 24.90
C ARG A 87 -0.16 0.81 25.05
N VAL A 88 -0.38 1.27 26.29
CA VAL A 88 -0.59 2.69 26.60
C VAL A 88 0.61 3.51 26.15
N LYS A 89 1.82 3.09 26.53
CA LYS A 89 3.07 3.75 26.11
C LYS A 89 3.21 3.86 24.61
N GLY A 90 2.88 2.79 23.86
CA GLY A 90 2.94 2.81 22.38
C GLY A 90 2.02 3.85 21.77
N LEU A 91 0.78 3.90 22.23
CA LEU A 91 -0.21 4.87 21.76
C LEU A 91 0.17 6.31 22.13
N GLU A 92 0.67 6.54 23.35
CA GLU A 92 1.15 7.85 23.80
C GLU A 92 2.36 8.35 22.99
N LEU A 93 3.21 7.45 22.51
CA LEU A 93 4.35 7.78 21.66
C LEU A 93 3.94 8.05 20.19
N GLY A 94 2.66 7.84 19.85
CA GLY A 94 2.13 8.14 18.55
C GLY A 94 1.95 6.94 17.62
N ALA A 95 1.91 5.70 18.18
CA ALA A 95 1.44 4.54 17.41
C ALA A 95 -0.07 4.66 17.18
N ASP A 96 -0.53 4.17 16.04
CA ASP A 96 -1.94 4.22 15.66
C ASP A 96 -2.70 2.95 16.05
N ASP A 97 -1.97 1.83 16.20
CA ASP A 97 -2.50 0.56 16.74
C ASP A 97 -1.35 -0.32 17.27
N TYR A 98 -1.73 -1.40 17.96
CA TYR A 98 -0.83 -2.29 18.66
C TYR A 98 -1.30 -3.74 18.54
N LEU A 99 -0.44 -4.67 18.10
CA LEU A 99 -0.74 -6.09 17.96
C LEU A 99 0.31 -6.94 18.67
N VAL A 100 -0.14 -7.84 19.55
CA VAL A 100 0.71 -8.70 20.34
C VAL A 100 1.01 -10.01 19.64
N LYS A 101 2.28 -10.43 19.62
CA LYS A 101 2.72 -11.76 19.18
C LYS A 101 2.40 -12.82 20.26
N PRO A 102 1.91 -14.02 19.90
CA PRO A 102 1.55 -14.48 18.56
C PRO A 102 0.18 -13.98 18.12
N PHE A 103 0.01 -13.76 16.81
CA PHE A 103 -1.22 -13.24 16.19
C PHE A 103 -1.63 -14.06 14.98
N ALA A 104 -2.89 -13.97 14.60
CA ALA A 104 -3.36 -14.50 13.31
C ALA A 104 -3.12 -13.48 12.20
N PHE A 105 -2.64 -13.93 11.02
CA PHE A 105 -2.44 -13.03 9.87
C PHE A 105 -3.72 -12.29 9.47
N ALA A 106 -4.88 -12.94 9.56
CA ALA A 106 -6.17 -12.30 9.30
C ALA A 106 -6.45 -11.09 10.22
N GLU A 107 -6.02 -11.15 11.50
CA GLU A 107 -6.14 -10.03 12.43
C GLU A 107 -5.22 -8.88 12.01
N LEU A 108 -3.94 -9.17 11.75
CA LEU A 108 -2.98 -8.18 11.26
C LEU A 108 -3.51 -7.49 9.99
N LEU A 109 -3.96 -8.25 9.01
CA LEU A 109 -4.48 -7.72 7.75
C LEU A 109 -5.72 -6.82 7.96
N ALA A 110 -6.61 -7.18 8.88
CA ALA A 110 -7.77 -6.35 9.22
C ALA A 110 -7.36 -5.01 9.86
N ARG A 111 -6.34 -5.01 10.74
CA ARG A 111 -5.78 -3.81 11.36
C ARG A 111 -5.07 -2.92 10.35
N VAL A 112 -4.22 -3.50 9.49
CA VAL A 112 -3.56 -2.80 8.38
C VAL A 112 -4.57 -2.07 7.51
N ARG A 113 -5.63 -2.76 7.06
CA ARG A 113 -6.70 -2.14 6.26
C ARG A 113 -7.42 -1.02 6.99
N THR A 114 -7.62 -1.17 8.31
CA THR A 114 -8.28 -0.14 9.13
C THR A 114 -7.40 1.11 9.27
N LEU A 115 -6.10 0.94 9.48
CA LEU A 115 -5.15 2.03 9.59
C LEU A 115 -4.97 2.78 8.27
N LEU A 116 -4.83 2.06 7.17
CA LEU A 116 -4.77 2.66 5.83
C LEU A 116 -6.01 3.49 5.49
N ARG A 117 -7.18 3.07 5.97
CA ARG A 117 -8.42 3.85 5.85
C ARG A 117 -8.38 5.13 6.67
N ARG A 118 -7.80 5.11 7.90
CA ARG A 118 -7.70 6.28 8.81
C ARG A 118 -6.62 7.26 8.37
N GLY A 119 -5.46 6.78 7.93
CA GLY A 119 -4.35 7.61 7.45
C GLY A 119 -4.73 8.47 6.23
N ASN A 120 -5.69 8.02 5.44
CA ASN A 120 -6.29 8.78 4.34
C ASN A 120 -7.42 9.73 4.74
N SER A 121 -7.61 10.02 6.02
CA SER A 121 -8.70 10.90 6.51
C SER A 121 -8.58 12.39 6.10
N MET A 122 -7.58 12.77 5.33
CA MET A 122 -7.58 14.04 4.58
C MET A 122 -8.19 13.92 3.18
N ILE A 123 -8.44 12.70 2.66
CA ILE A 123 -9.23 12.48 1.44
C ILE A 123 -10.18 11.32 1.74
N THR A 124 -11.40 11.66 2.13
CA THR A 124 -12.45 10.75 2.60
C THR A 124 -13.13 9.98 1.45
N GLU A 125 -12.40 9.42 0.51
CA GLU A 125 -13.04 8.56 -0.47
C GLU A 125 -12.38 7.16 -0.46
N SER A 126 -13.00 6.25 0.30
CA SER A 126 -12.76 4.80 0.12
C SER A 126 -13.42 4.29 -1.15
N GLN A 127 -14.32 5.08 -1.73
CA GLN A 127 -15.03 4.81 -2.96
C GLN A 127 -14.70 5.88 -3.99
N PHE A 128 -14.14 5.46 -5.10
CA PHE A 128 -13.86 6.32 -6.23
C PHE A 128 -14.81 5.99 -7.37
N LYS A 129 -15.16 7.02 -8.14
CA LYS A 129 -15.98 6.88 -9.31
C LYS A 129 -15.41 7.70 -10.46
N VAL A 130 -15.17 7.04 -11.60
CA VAL A 130 -14.73 7.68 -12.85
C VAL A 130 -15.68 7.23 -13.95
N ALA A 131 -16.51 8.11 -14.45
CA ALA A 131 -17.64 7.81 -15.31
C ALA A 131 -18.53 6.72 -14.70
N ASP A 132 -18.62 5.56 -15.32
CA ASP A 132 -19.40 4.40 -14.91
C ASP A 132 -18.58 3.33 -14.12
N LEU A 133 -17.26 3.56 -13.96
CA LEU A 133 -16.37 2.73 -13.15
C LEU A 133 -16.45 3.17 -11.69
N SER A 134 -16.70 2.23 -10.79
CA SER A 134 -16.69 2.43 -9.34
C SER A 134 -15.73 1.44 -8.68
N ILE A 135 -14.95 1.92 -7.73
CA ILE A 135 -14.02 1.10 -6.95
C ILE A 135 -14.18 1.41 -5.46
N ASP A 136 -14.31 0.37 -4.64
CA ASP A 136 -14.24 0.45 -3.19
C ASP A 136 -12.91 -0.17 -2.74
N LEU A 137 -12.00 0.66 -2.27
CA LEU A 137 -10.64 0.25 -1.89
C LEU A 137 -10.63 -0.61 -0.63
N VAL A 138 -11.59 -0.43 0.27
CA VAL A 138 -11.67 -1.17 1.54
C VAL A 138 -12.16 -2.60 1.29
N SER A 139 -13.29 -2.73 0.59
CA SER A 139 -13.86 -4.04 0.26
C SER A 139 -13.19 -4.68 -0.96
N ARG A 140 -12.29 -3.97 -1.66
CA ARG A 140 -11.66 -4.36 -2.94
C ARG A 140 -12.68 -4.76 -4.00
N LYS A 141 -13.81 -4.07 -4.04
CA LYS A 141 -14.87 -4.30 -5.04
C LYS A 141 -14.74 -3.29 -6.17
N VAL A 142 -14.87 -3.81 -7.38
CA VAL A 142 -14.87 -3.01 -8.61
C VAL A 142 -16.15 -3.31 -9.37
N SER A 143 -16.77 -2.28 -9.90
CA SER A 143 -17.91 -2.44 -10.83
C SER A 143 -17.83 -1.39 -11.93
N ARG A 144 -18.33 -1.73 -13.12
CA ARG A 144 -18.47 -0.82 -14.25
C ARG A 144 -19.86 -0.96 -14.87
N ALA A 145 -20.54 0.14 -15.10
CA ALA A 145 -21.94 0.19 -15.53
C ALA A 145 -22.86 -0.71 -14.67
N GLY A 146 -22.57 -0.79 -13.34
CA GLY A 146 -23.32 -1.63 -12.41
C GLY A 146 -22.91 -3.11 -12.39
N ASN A 147 -22.12 -3.59 -13.35
CA ASN A 147 -21.65 -4.97 -13.41
C ASN A 147 -20.39 -5.15 -12.54
N ARG A 148 -20.39 -6.20 -11.72
CA ARG A 148 -19.23 -6.52 -10.87
C ARG A 148 -18.06 -7.00 -11.73
N ILE A 149 -16.89 -6.42 -11.50
CA ILE A 149 -15.62 -6.81 -12.12
C ILE A 149 -14.77 -7.56 -11.09
N VAL A 150 -14.18 -8.69 -11.52
CA VAL A 150 -13.23 -9.45 -10.69
C VAL A 150 -11.83 -9.21 -11.22
N LEU A 151 -10.98 -8.64 -10.38
CA LEU A 151 -9.57 -8.36 -10.68
C LEU A 151 -8.67 -9.24 -9.81
N THR A 152 -7.52 -9.62 -10.34
CA THR A 152 -6.41 -10.17 -9.55
C THR A 152 -5.87 -9.10 -8.61
N SER A 153 -5.11 -9.50 -7.58
CA SER A 153 -4.51 -8.55 -6.63
C SER A 153 -3.64 -7.50 -7.31
N LYS A 154 -2.87 -7.87 -8.33
CA LYS A 154 -2.01 -6.95 -9.09
C LYS A 154 -2.79 -6.00 -10.00
N GLU A 155 -3.82 -6.50 -10.68
CA GLU A 155 -4.71 -5.65 -11.48
C GLU A 155 -5.47 -4.65 -10.61
N PHE A 156 -5.91 -5.08 -9.42
CA PHE A 156 -6.54 -4.18 -8.47
C PHE A 156 -5.56 -3.08 -7.99
N SER A 157 -4.31 -3.44 -7.63
CA SER A 157 -3.30 -2.46 -7.20
C SER A 157 -2.96 -1.47 -8.32
N LEU A 158 -2.91 -1.94 -9.58
CA LEU A 158 -2.69 -1.08 -10.73
C LEU A 158 -3.87 -0.12 -10.94
N LEU A 159 -5.11 -0.61 -10.85
CA LEU A 159 -6.30 0.23 -10.95
C LEU A 159 -6.39 1.23 -9.80
N GLU A 160 -6.09 0.81 -8.56
CA GLU A 160 -6.00 1.70 -7.40
C GLU A 160 -4.99 2.82 -7.64
N PHE A 161 -3.80 2.49 -8.18
CA PHE A 161 -2.78 3.48 -8.47
C PHE A 161 -3.26 4.49 -9.52
N PHE A 162 -3.88 4.03 -10.60
CA PHE A 162 -4.47 4.90 -11.61
C PHE A 162 -5.57 5.81 -11.06
N ILE A 163 -6.50 5.29 -10.25
CA ILE A 163 -7.66 6.05 -9.80
C ILE A 163 -7.29 7.12 -8.77
N ARG A 164 -6.23 6.88 -7.97
CA ARG A 164 -5.66 7.89 -7.05
C ARG A 164 -4.97 9.04 -7.77
N HIS A 165 -4.52 8.81 -9.00
CA HIS A 165 -3.84 9.77 -9.86
C HIS A 165 -4.66 10.05 -11.12
N GLN A 166 -5.99 10.14 -10.95
CA GLN A 166 -6.90 10.42 -12.08
C GLN A 166 -6.52 11.73 -12.76
N GLY A 167 -6.41 11.70 -14.09
CA GLY A 167 -6.03 12.86 -14.90
C GLY A 167 -4.53 13.15 -14.96
N GLU A 168 -3.71 12.36 -14.24
CA GLU A 168 -2.25 12.49 -14.26
C GLU A 168 -1.63 11.50 -15.26
N VAL A 169 -0.60 11.95 -15.98
CA VAL A 169 0.19 11.07 -16.84
C VAL A 169 1.21 10.33 -16.00
N LEU A 170 1.05 9.01 -15.87
CA LEU A 170 1.91 8.16 -15.08
C LEU A 170 2.98 7.48 -15.94
N PRO A 171 4.27 7.84 -15.78
CA PRO A 171 5.37 7.17 -16.48
C PRO A 171 5.42 5.67 -16.14
N ARG A 172 5.82 4.84 -17.12
CA ARG A 172 5.97 3.39 -16.93
C ARG A 172 6.86 3.04 -15.74
N SER A 173 7.93 3.78 -15.57
CA SER A 173 8.86 3.63 -14.45
C SER A 173 8.21 3.87 -13.09
N LEU A 174 7.37 4.88 -12.98
CA LEU A 174 6.62 5.18 -11.76
C LEU A 174 5.61 4.06 -11.47
N ILE A 175 4.89 3.59 -12.48
CA ILE A 175 3.96 2.45 -12.33
C ILE A 175 4.73 1.19 -11.87
N ALA A 176 5.89 0.91 -12.47
CA ALA A 176 6.72 -0.23 -12.11
C ALA A 176 7.18 -0.18 -10.64
N SER A 177 7.69 0.95 -10.19
CA SER A 177 8.19 1.11 -8.81
C SER A 177 7.06 1.07 -7.77
N GLN A 178 5.88 1.61 -8.08
CA GLN A 178 4.78 1.73 -7.13
C GLN A 178 3.87 0.50 -7.05
N VAL A 179 3.81 -0.30 -8.12
CA VAL A 179 2.91 -1.45 -8.19
C VAL A 179 3.64 -2.79 -8.18
N TRP A 180 4.92 -2.84 -8.64
CA TRP A 180 5.69 -4.09 -8.74
C TRP A 180 6.98 -4.12 -7.94
N ASP A 181 7.40 -3.03 -7.31
CA ASP A 181 8.69 -2.94 -6.61
C ASP A 181 9.89 -3.33 -7.51
N MET A 182 9.77 -2.99 -8.80
CA MET A 182 10.79 -3.29 -9.81
C MET A 182 11.71 -2.09 -9.99
N ASN A 183 13.01 -2.31 -9.83
CA ASN A 183 14.03 -1.35 -10.25
C ASN A 183 14.10 -1.27 -11.78
N PHE A 184 14.52 -0.11 -12.29
CA PHE A 184 14.40 0.42 -13.65
C PHE A 184 14.93 -0.45 -14.82
N ASP A 185 15.70 -1.52 -14.59
CA ASP A 185 16.47 -2.23 -15.62
C ASP A 185 15.79 -3.49 -16.19
N SER A 186 14.63 -3.89 -15.72
CA SER A 186 13.97 -5.09 -16.21
C SER A 186 12.50 -4.86 -16.61
N ASP A 187 12.26 -4.91 -17.93
CA ASP A 187 10.97 -5.13 -18.59
C ASP A 187 9.87 -4.06 -18.44
N THR A 188 10.02 -2.94 -19.15
CA THR A 188 8.90 -2.07 -19.52
C THR A 188 7.74 -2.83 -20.20
N ASN A 189 8.01 -3.96 -20.83
CA ASN A 189 7.00 -4.86 -21.38
C ASN A 189 6.03 -5.44 -20.34
N ALA A 190 6.46 -5.65 -19.09
CA ALA A 190 5.60 -6.17 -18.02
C ALA A 190 4.46 -5.19 -17.70
N ILE A 191 4.74 -3.89 -17.71
CA ILE A 191 3.73 -2.85 -17.48
C ILE A 191 2.74 -2.79 -18.64
N ASP A 192 3.21 -2.83 -19.87
CA ASP A 192 2.34 -2.80 -21.06
C ASP A 192 1.42 -4.03 -21.10
N VAL A 193 1.93 -5.21 -20.73
CA VAL A 193 1.13 -6.44 -20.59
C VAL A 193 0.11 -6.31 -19.47
N ALA A 194 0.48 -5.75 -18.32
CA ALA A 194 -0.43 -5.59 -17.19
C ALA A 194 -1.55 -4.59 -17.53
N VAL A 195 -1.22 -3.46 -18.14
CA VAL A 195 -2.21 -2.48 -18.61
C VAL A 195 -3.11 -3.09 -19.68
N LYS A 196 -2.57 -3.89 -20.60
CA LYS A 196 -3.38 -4.59 -21.61
C LYS A 196 -4.38 -5.55 -20.95
N ARG A 197 -3.96 -6.30 -19.92
CA ARG A 197 -4.86 -7.20 -19.17
C ARG A 197 -5.93 -6.42 -18.42
N LEU A 198 -5.55 -5.35 -17.74
CA LEU A 198 -6.50 -4.50 -17.02
C LEU A 198 -7.54 -3.90 -17.98
N ARG A 199 -7.12 -3.36 -19.12
CA ARG A 199 -8.03 -2.87 -20.19
C ARG A 199 -8.97 -3.95 -20.69
N ALA A 200 -8.48 -5.17 -20.89
CA ALA A 200 -9.33 -6.28 -21.32
C ALA A 200 -10.51 -6.52 -20.38
N THR A 201 -10.31 -6.22 -19.09
CA THR A 201 -11.31 -6.46 -18.05
C THR A 201 -12.20 -5.24 -17.78
N ILE A 202 -11.65 -4.01 -17.86
CA ILE A 202 -12.41 -2.82 -17.50
C ILE A 202 -12.83 -1.94 -18.68
N ASP A 203 -12.21 -2.06 -19.86
CA ASP A 203 -12.44 -1.17 -20.99
C ASP A 203 -13.03 -1.85 -22.23
N ASN A 204 -12.62 -3.10 -22.56
CA ASN A 204 -12.93 -3.69 -23.88
C ASN A 204 -14.42 -3.89 -24.16
N ASP A 205 -15.22 -4.14 -23.13
CA ASP A 205 -16.67 -4.39 -23.26
C ASP A 205 -17.50 -3.10 -23.09
N TYR A 206 -16.83 -1.92 -23.05
CA TYR A 206 -17.46 -0.63 -22.79
C TYR A 206 -17.12 0.41 -23.88
N GLU A 207 -18.09 1.27 -24.19
CA GLU A 207 -17.95 2.26 -25.27
C GLU A 207 -16.83 3.28 -25.03
N THR A 208 -16.60 3.64 -23.76
CA THR A 208 -15.61 4.67 -23.39
C THR A 208 -14.43 4.02 -22.67
N PRO A 209 -13.27 3.85 -23.33
CA PRO A 209 -12.06 3.37 -22.66
C PRO A 209 -11.53 4.45 -21.70
N LEU A 210 -11.29 4.08 -20.44
CA LEU A 210 -10.83 5.01 -19.40
C LEU A 210 -9.31 5.07 -19.28
N ILE A 211 -8.60 3.96 -19.57
CA ILE A 211 -7.13 3.99 -19.53
C ILE A 211 -6.60 4.45 -20.89
N GLN A 212 -6.01 5.64 -20.90
CA GLN A 212 -5.42 6.25 -22.11
C GLN A 212 -3.92 5.92 -22.20
N THR A 213 -3.39 5.85 -23.44
CA THR A 213 -1.94 5.72 -23.68
C THR A 213 -1.38 7.07 -24.07
N VAL A 214 -0.45 7.58 -23.29
CA VAL A 214 0.36 8.75 -23.64
C VAL A 214 1.64 8.26 -24.30
N ARG A 215 1.71 8.40 -25.65
CA ARG A 215 2.82 7.87 -26.45
C ARG A 215 4.18 8.40 -25.96
N GLY A 216 5.13 7.50 -25.79
CA GLY A 216 6.49 7.83 -25.34
C GLY A 216 6.63 8.11 -23.84
N VAL A 217 5.53 8.23 -23.09
CA VAL A 217 5.55 8.55 -21.64
C VAL A 217 5.01 7.39 -20.80
N GLY A 218 3.72 7.09 -20.93
CA GLY A 218 3.08 6.11 -20.04
C GLY A 218 1.58 6.00 -20.25
N TYR A 219 0.84 6.01 -19.18
CA TYR A 219 -0.61 5.83 -19.17
C TYR A 219 -1.29 6.84 -18.25
N MET A 220 -2.58 7.08 -18.48
CA MET A 220 -3.42 7.96 -17.70
C MET A 220 -4.82 7.37 -17.58
N LEU A 221 -5.47 7.55 -16.44
CA LEU A 221 -6.88 7.22 -16.25
C LEU A 221 -7.71 8.50 -16.30
N GLU A 222 -8.53 8.62 -17.31
CA GLU A 222 -9.45 9.76 -17.42
C GLU A 222 -10.65 9.41 -18.31
N VAL A 223 -11.69 10.23 -18.23
CA VAL A 223 -12.78 10.22 -19.21
C VAL A 223 -12.29 11.00 -20.42
N PRO A 224 -12.23 10.41 -21.65
CA PRO A 224 -11.84 11.14 -22.84
C PRO A 224 -12.77 12.33 -23.07
N ASP A 225 -12.19 13.49 -23.45
CA ASP A 225 -12.97 14.61 -23.93
C ASP A 225 -13.73 14.19 -25.21
N ALA A 226 -15.01 14.56 -25.28
CA ALA A 226 -15.90 14.22 -26.39
C ALA A 226 -15.53 14.98 -27.68
#